data_b072ac1225284b386bd20eabcd3e26cf
#
_entry.id   b072ac1225284b386bd20eabcd3e26cf
#
_cell.length_a   1.000
_cell.length_b   1.000
_cell.length_c   1.000
_cell.angle_alpha   90.00
_cell.angle_beta   90.00
_cell.angle_gamma   90.00
#
_symmetry.space_group_name_H-M   'P 1'
#
loop_
_entity.id
_entity.type
_entity.pdbx_description
1 polymer ?
#
loop_
_entity_poly.entity_id
_entity_poly.type
_entity_poly.pdbx_seq_one_letter_code
_entity_poly.pdbx_strand_id
1 'polypeptide(L)'
;MTPSRFLDGFTTATANLPDCAIHYAFAGTGPAILLLHGHPQTHIVWRKIAPQLVAAGYRVIAPDLRGYGDSDKPISDERHTPYAKRTMAQDQINLMAHLGIKTFSVVGHDRGGRVAHRLALYHPEAVEKLVLLDIAPTKTMYDLTNKEFATRYFWWFFLIQDNELPETMISHDPAYFLRRHIAGQVKVQGAVSEAVMAEYLRSYQRPETIHAICEDYRASASIDLEHDDADKDKRITAPLLAIWGAQSVVGALYDVTQTWRDKADNVQGIALDCGHAIPEEAPDALHDHILTFMQDA
;
A
#
# COMPACT_ATOMS: atom_id res chain seq x y z
N MET A 1 -0.56 10.92 -21.72
CA MET A 1 0.38 9.82 -21.47
C MET A 1 1.79 10.36 -21.64
N THR A 2 2.65 10.17 -20.62
CA THR A 2 4.05 10.65 -20.63
C THR A 2 4.97 9.53 -20.14
N PRO A 3 6.24 9.46 -20.60
CA PRO A 3 7.21 8.53 -20.04
C PRO A 3 7.38 8.76 -18.54
N SER A 4 7.48 7.68 -17.76
CA SER A 4 7.75 7.78 -16.34
C SER A 4 9.19 8.24 -16.10
N ARG A 5 9.37 9.13 -15.13
CA ARG A 5 10.70 9.62 -14.74
C ARG A 5 11.49 8.61 -13.91
N PHE A 6 10.79 7.72 -13.18
CA PHE A 6 11.39 6.84 -12.17
C PHE A 6 11.25 5.36 -12.50
N LEU A 7 10.28 4.96 -13.34
CA LEU A 7 10.08 3.58 -13.77
C LEU A 7 10.51 3.43 -15.23
N ASP A 8 11.66 2.81 -15.45
CA ASP A 8 12.19 2.60 -16.80
C ASP A 8 11.24 1.78 -17.67
N GLY A 9 10.96 2.26 -18.88
CA GLY A 9 10.05 1.64 -19.84
C GLY A 9 8.56 1.82 -19.53
N PHE A 10 8.20 2.55 -18.47
CA PHE A 10 6.81 2.81 -18.12
C PHE A 10 6.29 4.12 -18.70
N THR A 11 5.01 4.13 -18.96
CA THR A 11 4.22 5.32 -19.30
C THR A 11 3.33 5.67 -18.12
N THR A 12 3.14 6.97 -17.85
CA THR A 12 2.17 7.45 -16.86
C THR A 12 0.94 8.05 -17.53
N ALA A 13 -0.20 7.90 -16.89
CA ALA A 13 -1.47 8.47 -17.29
C ALA A 13 -2.35 8.74 -16.06
N THR A 14 -3.45 9.45 -16.26
CA THR A 14 -4.48 9.66 -15.24
C THR A 14 -5.81 9.15 -15.79
N ALA A 15 -6.47 8.27 -15.04
CA ALA A 15 -7.81 7.79 -15.31
C ALA A 15 -8.81 8.65 -14.53
N ASN A 16 -9.73 9.30 -15.21
CA ASN A 16 -10.85 9.98 -14.59
C ASN A 16 -11.92 8.94 -14.26
N LEU A 17 -11.94 8.47 -13.03
CA LEU A 17 -12.90 7.50 -12.53
C LEU A 17 -14.11 8.23 -11.89
N PRO A 18 -15.23 7.54 -11.59
CA PRO A 18 -16.45 8.21 -11.11
C PRO A 18 -16.24 9.10 -9.88
N ASP A 19 -15.43 8.68 -8.91
CA ASP A 19 -15.30 9.37 -7.62
C ASP A 19 -13.91 9.96 -7.38
N CYS A 20 -12.92 9.63 -8.21
CA CYS A 20 -11.52 10.04 -7.98
C CYS A 20 -10.70 9.85 -9.26
N ALA A 21 -9.95 10.87 -9.68
CA ALA A 21 -8.96 10.68 -10.72
C ALA A 21 -7.72 9.99 -10.16
N ILE A 22 -7.33 8.87 -10.78
CA ILE A 22 -6.19 8.05 -10.34
C ILE A 22 -5.05 8.19 -11.33
N HIS A 23 -3.92 8.69 -10.83
CA HIS A 23 -2.64 8.69 -11.56
C HIS A 23 -1.99 7.31 -11.46
N TYR A 24 -1.47 6.80 -12.56
CA TYR A 24 -0.84 5.47 -12.58
C TYR A 24 0.28 5.38 -13.61
N ALA A 25 1.26 4.53 -13.31
CA ALA A 25 2.28 4.09 -14.26
C ALA A 25 1.92 2.69 -14.76
N PHE A 26 2.19 2.41 -16.04
CA PHE A 26 1.93 1.09 -16.63
C PHE A 26 2.93 0.73 -17.71
N ALA A 27 3.20 -0.58 -17.85
CA ALA A 27 4.03 -1.14 -18.92
C ALA A 27 3.73 -2.64 -19.09
N GLY A 28 4.26 -3.21 -20.19
CA GLY A 28 4.19 -4.65 -20.47
C GLY A 28 2.85 -5.10 -21.04
N THR A 29 2.82 -6.40 -21.31
CA THR A 29 1.65 -7.15 -21.83
C THR A 29 1.59 -8.50 -21.11
N GLY A 30 0.48 -9.24 -21.23
CA GLY A 30 0.31 -10.52 -20.57
C GLY A 30 -0.55 -10.46 -19.31
N PRO A 31 -0.44 -11.42 -18.38
CA PRO A 31 -1.19 -11.41 -17.12
C PRO A 31 -0.95 -10.12 -16.33
N ALA A 32 -2.00 -9.56 -15.76
CA ALA A 32 -1.90 -8.27 -15.10
C ALA A 32 -1.49 -8.40 -13.63
N ILE A 33 -0.60 -7.50 -13.18
CA ILE A 33 -0.23 -7.31 -11.78
C ILE A 33 -0.49 -5.85 -11.39
N LEU A 34 -1.31 -5.65 -10.36
CA LEU A 34 -1.58 -4.36 -9.73
C LEU A 34 -0.65 -4.18 -8.54
N LEU A 35 0.13 -3.09 -8.51
CA LEU A 35 1.12 -2.78 -7.46
C LEU A 35 0.65 -1.58 -6.63
N LEU A 36 0.26 -1.80 -5.37
CA LEU A 36 -0.29 -0.79 -4.47
C LEU A 36 0.74 -0.38 -3.41
N HIS A 37 1.16 0.89 -3.45
CA HIS A 37 2.14 1.46 -2.52
C HIS A 37 1.57 1.75 -1.13
N GLY A 38 2.43 2.08 -0.17
CA GLY A 38 2.07 2.49 1.17
C GLY A 38 2.36 3.96 1.50
N HIS A 39 2.18 4.33 2.76
CA HIS A 39 2.53 5.63 3.31
C HIS A 39 4.02 5.68 3.69
N PRO A 40 4.74 6.75 3.42
CA PRO A 40 4.36 8.01 2.74
C PRO A 40 4.77 8.03 1.26
N GLN A 41 4.81 6.87 0.65
CA GLN A 41 5.35 6.64 -0.69
C GLN A 41 4.30 6.92 -1.78
N THR A 42 4.71 6.71 -3.04
CA THR A 42 3.90 6.77 -4.25
C THR A 42 4.22 5.57 -5.14
N HIS A 43 3.63 5.49 -6.33
CA HIS A 43 3.91 4.41 -7.28
C HIS A 43 5.40 4.19 -7.56
N ILE A 44 6.26 5.20 -7.36
CA ILE A 44 7.69 5.08 -7.63
C ILE A 44 8.44 4.14 -6.67
N VAL A 45 7.81 3.72 -5.56
CA VAL A 45 8.39 2.68 -4.67
C VAL A 45 8.69 1.39 -5.44
N TRP A 46 7.92 1.13 -6.49
CA TRP A 46 8.03 -0.06 -7.33
C TRP A 46 9.12 0.01 -8.41
N ARG A 47 9.88 1.12 -8.52
CA ARG A 47 10.84 1.36 -9.60
C ARG A 47 11.92 0.29 -9.75
N LYS A 48 12.27 -0.41 -8.66
CA LYS A 48 13.28 -1.48 -8.70
C LYS A 48 12.70 -2.84 -9.11
N ILE A 49 11.38 -3.04 -8.95
CA ILE A 49 10.72 -4.33 -9.14
C ILE A 49 9.86 -4.33 -10.41
N ALA A 50 9.12 -3.26 -10.65
CA ALA A 50 8.16 -3.21 -11.75
C ALA A 50 8.78 -3.48 -13.13
N PRO A 51 9.98 -2.94 -13.50
CA PRO A 51 10.63 -3.29 -14.75
C PRO A 51 10.99 -4.77 -14.86
N GLN A 52 11.38 -5.40 -13.75
CA GLN A 52 11.73 -6.83 -13.72
C GLN A 52 10.48 -7.70 -13.95
N LEU A 53 9.33 -7.35 -13.38
CA LEU A 53 8.06 -8.04 -13.62
C LEU A 53 7.62 -7.90 -15.09
N VAL A 54 7.82 -6.73 -15.69
CA VAL A 54 7.57 -6.54 -17.13
C VAL A 54 8.49 -7.43 -17.99
N ALA A 55 9.77 -7.50 -17.64
CA ALA A 55 10.73 -8.38 -18.32
C ALA A 55 10.37 -9.87 -18.17
N ALA A 56 9.72 -10.25 -17.07
CA ALA A 56 9.19 -11.59 -16.85
C ALA A 56 7.85 -11.87 -17.58
N GLY A 57 7.34 -10.92 -18.38
CA GLY A 57 6.17 -11.11 -19.25
C GLY A 57 4.85 -10.66 -18.66
N TYR A 58 4.84 -9.90 -17.57
CA TYR A 58 3.61 -9.38 -16.97
C TYR A 58 3.24 -7.99 -17.50
N ARG A 59 1.96 -7.68 -17.46
CA ARG A 59 1.46 -6.32 -17.59
C ARG A 59 1.36 -5.72 -16.20
N VAL A 60 2.15 -4.67 -15.92
CA VAL A 60 2.22 -4.05 -14.60
C VAL A 60 1.48 -2.72 -14.58
N ILE A 61 0.64 -2.52 -13.57
CA ILE A 61 -0.09 -1.29 -13.28
C ILE A 61 0.26 -0.85 -11.87
N ALA A 62 0.80 0.36 -11.70
CA ALA A 62 1.21 0.92 -10.42
C ALA A 62 0.54 2.29 -10.23
N PRO A 63 -0.63 2.37 -9.60
CA PRO A 63 -1.29 3.63 -9.30
C PRO A 63 -0.70 4.34 -8.09
N ASP A 64 -0.86 5.65 -8.03
CA ASP A 64 -0.91 6.39 -6.78
C ASP A 64 -2.29 6.17 -6.15
N LEU A 65 -2.34 5.78 -4.90
CA LEU A 65 -3.60 5.63 -4.18
C LEU A 65 -4.32 6.99 -4.06
N ARG A 66 -5.65 6.96 -3.96
CA ARG A 66 -6.45 8.12 -3.55
C ARG A 66 -5.79 8.82 -2.36
N GLY A 67 -5.62 10.15 -2.44
CA GLY A 67 -4.96 10.93 -1.40
C GLY A 67 -3.44 11.04 -1.51
N TYR A 68 -2.80 10.23 -2.35
CA TYR A 68 -1.35 10.16 -2.50
C TYR A 68 -0.88 10.59 -3.88
N GLY A 69 0.41 10.88 -3.99
CA GLY A 69 1.07 11.15 -5.26
C GLY A 69 0.38 12.22 -6.10
N ASP A 70 0.14 11.90 -7.35
CA ASP A 70 -0.56 12.76 -8.31
C ASP A 70 -2.04 12.35 -8.54
N SER A 71 -2.56 11.38 -7.77
CA SER A 71 -4.00 11.09 -7.69
C SER A 71 -4.76 12.17 -6.94
N ASP A 72 -6.07 12.25 -7.16
CA ASP A 72 -6.96 13.20 -6.48
C ASP A 72 -6.98 13.00 -4.96
N LYS A 73 -7.31 14.08 -4.26
CA LYS A 73 -7.45 14.17 -2.81
C LYS A 73 -8.85 14.66 -2.48
N PRO A 74 -9.87 13.80 -2.60
CA PRO A 74 -11.25 14.19 -2.35
C PRO A 74 -11.45 14.71 -0.94
N ILE A 75 -12.38 15.66 -0.80
CA ILE A 75 -12.82 16.13 0.52
C ILE A 75 -13.43 14.95 1.28
N SER A 76 -13.09 14.82 2.54
CA SER A 76 -13.62 13.77 3.43
C SER A 76 -14.97 14.17 4.03
N ASP A 77 -15.62 13.20 4.66
CA ASP A 77 -16.81 13.39 5.47
C ASP A 77 -16.54 13.05 6.94
N GLU A 78 -17.52 13.28 7.83
CA GLU A 78 -17.39 13.03 9.27
C GLU A 78 -17.08 11.56 9.62
N ARG A 79 -17.36 10.63 8.71
CA ARG A 79 -17.08 9.20 8.85
C ARG A 79 -15.81 8.74 8.13
N HIS A 80 -15.10 9.64 7.47
CA HIS A 80 -13.90 9.36 6.67
C HIS A 80 -14.16 8.38 5.52
N THR A 81 -15.41 8.26 5.05
CA THR A 81 -15.86 7.30 4.03
C THR A 81 -15.04 7.36 2.73
N PRO A 82 -14.65 8.54 2.21
CA PRO A 82 -13.83 8.62 1.00
C PRO A 82 -12.47 7.90 1.13
N TYR A 83 -11.92 7.79 2.34
CA TYR A 83 -10.62 7.17 2.60
C TYR A 83 -10.70 5.78 3.23
N ALA A 84 -11.93 5.23 3.38
CA ALA A 84 -12.11 3.84 3.78
C ALA A 84 -11.44 2.89 2.77
N LYS A 85 -10.81 1.83 3.26
CA LYS A 85 -10.12 0.86 2.39
C LYS A 85 -11.06 0.16 1.41
N ARG A 86 -12.35 0.06 1.76
CA ARG A 86 -13.41 -0.40 0.85
C ARG A 86 -13.57 0.55 -0.35
N THR A 87 -13.62 1.86 -0.11
CA THR A 87 -13.72 2.89 -1.17
C THR A 87 -12.46 2.88 -2.03
N MET A 88 -11.27 2.83 -1.42
CA MET A 88 -10.01 2.79 -2.12
C MET A 88 -9.83 1.49 -2.94
N ALA A 89 -10.39 0.36 -2.49
CA ALA A 89 -10.44 -0.88 -3.25
C ALA A 89 -11.33 -0.76 -4.49
N GLN A 90 -12.48 -0.06 -4.37
CA GLN A 90 -13.36 0.21 -5.51
C GLN A 90 -12.68 1.07 -6.58
N ASP A 91 -11.83 2.03 -6.19
CA ASP A 91 -11.00 2.79 -7.15
C ASP A 91 -10.13 1.85 -8.00
N GLN A 92 -9.54 0.82 -7.38
CA GLN A 92 -8.68 -0.12 -8.11
C GLN A 92 -9.49 -0.99 -9.09
N ILE A 93 -10.67 -1.43 -8.69
CA ILE A 93 -11.59 -2.14 -9.60
C ILE A 93 -11.98 -1.23 -10.79
N ASN A 94 -12.32 0.02 -10.51
CA ASN A 94 -12.68 0.98 -11.54
C ASN A 94 -11.50 1.28 -12.48
N LEU A 95 -10.27 1.40 -11.94
CA LEU A 95 -9.06 1.57 -12.75
C LEU A 95 -8.81 0.36 -13.66
N MET A 96 -8.87 -0.85 -13.11
CA MET A 96 -8.63 -2.06 -13.89
C MET A 96 -9.71 -2.26 -14.97
N ALA A 97 -10.97 -1.97 -14.65
CA ALA A 97 -12.06 -1.97 -15.62
C ALA A 97 -11.87 -0.91 -16.73
N HIS A 98 -11.41 0.31 -16.38
CA HIS A 98 -11.05 1.36 -17.35
C HIS A 98 -9.95 0.89 -18.31
N LEU A 99 -9.03 0.05 -17.85
CA LEU A 99 -7.96 -0.52 -18.65
C LEU A 99 -8.36 -1.81 -19.41
N GLY A 100 -9.62 -2.24 -19.27
CA GLY A 100 -10.16 -3.46 -19.90
C GLY A 100 -9.64 -4.75 -19.26
N ILE A 101 -9.15 -4.69 -18.01
CA ILE A 101 -8.59 -5.81 -17.26
C ILE A 101 -9.66 -6.32 -16.29
N LYS A 102 -10.05 -7.59 -16.40
CA LYS A 102 -11.10 -8.20 -15.58
C LYS A 102 -10.54 -8.95 -14.38
N THR A 103 -9.43 -9.69 -14.58
CA THR A 103 -8.76 -10.44 -13.52
C THR A 103 -7.30 -10.05 -13.45
N PHE A 104 -6.72 -10.06 -12.27
CA PHE A 104 -5.35 -9.65 -12.03
C PHE A 104 -4.83 -10.13 -10.68
N SER A 105 -3.53 -10.26 -10.56
CA SER A 105 -2.87 -10.43 -9.26
C SER A 105 -2.59 -9.08 -8.61
N VAL A 106 -2.54 -9.05 -7.28
CA VAL A 106 -2.31 -7.82 -6.52
C VAL A 106 -1.10 -7.98 -5.60
N VAL A 107 -0.22 -6.99 -5.61
CA VAL A 107 0.87 -6.85 -4.64
C VAL A 107 0.65 -5.53 -3.89
N GLY A 108 0.41 -5.60 -2.59
CA GLY A 108 0.15 -4.41 -1.76
C GLY A 108 1.14 -4.27 -0.62
N HIS A 109 1.73 -3.08 -0.48
CA HIS A 109 2.63 -2.71 0.59
C HIS A 109 1.96 -1.73 1.55
N ASP A 110 2.07 -1.93 2.86
CA ASP A 110 1.57 -1.05 3.93
C ASP A 110 0.10 -0.62 3.71
N ARG A 111 -0.19 0.68 3.47
CA ARG A 111 -1.56 1.17 3.19
C ARG A 111 -2.15 0.49 1.96
N GLY A 112 -1.36 0.29 0.91
CA GLY A 112 -1.76 -0.44 -0.29
C GLY A 112 -2.07 -1.91 -0.02
N GLY A 113 -1.38 -2.53 0.93
CA GLY A 113 -1.69 -3.89 1.38
C GLY A 113 -3.06 -3.97 2.06
N ARG A 114 -3.48 -2.94 2.80
CA ARG A 114 -4.81 -2.86 3.43
C ARG A 114 -5.91 -2.66 2.39
N VAL A 115 -5.62 -1.88 1.33
CA VAL A 115 -6.51 -1.78 0.16
C VAL A 115 -6.61 -3.13 -0.55
N ALA A 116 -5.48 -3.81 -0.78
CA ALA A 116 -5.42 -5.13 -1.41
C ALA A 116 -6.20 -6.20 -0.61
N HIS A 117 -6.13 -6.17 0.73
CA HIS A 117 -6.94 -7.02 1.61
C HIS A 117 -8.43 -6.83 1.33
N ARG A 118 -8.91 -5.59 1.32
CA ARG A 118 -10.32 -5.29 1.05
C ARG A 118 -10.73 -5.64 -0.38
N LEU A 119 -9.83 -5.38 -1.33
CA LEU A 119 -10.05 -5.73 -2.73
C LEU A 119 -10.28 -7.24 -2.89
N ALA A 120 -9.41 -8.07 -2.33
CA ALA A 120 -9.53 -9.54 -2.41
C ALA A 120 -10.78 -10.07 -1.67
N LEU A 121 -11.20 -9.40 -0.58
CA LEU A 121 -12.36 -9.81 0.20
C LEU A 121 -13.70 -9.47 -0.48
N TYR A 122 -13.76 -8.33 -1.19
CA TYR A 122 -15.00 -7.85 -1.83
C TYR A 122 -15.13 -8.19 -3.31
N HIS A 123 -14.00 -8.48 -3.97
CA HIS A 123 -13.95 -8.77 -5.40
C HIS A 123 -13.14 -10.06 -5.66
N PRO A 124 -13.51 -11.19 -5.02
CA PRO A 124 -12.78 -12.45 -5.16
C PRO A 124 -12.73 -12.95 -6.60
N GLU A 125 -13.71 -12.56 -7.44
CA GLU A 125 -13.76 -12.90 -8.86
C GLU A 125 -12.70 -12.14 -9.71
N ALA A 126 -12.17 -11.04 -9.18
CA ALA A 126 -11.19 -10.22 -9.90
C ALA A 126 -9.74 -10.52 -9.47
N VAL A 127 -9.54 -11.00 -8.23
CA VAL A 127 -8.20 -11.19 -7.65
C VAL A 127 -7.75 -12.64 -7.80
N GLU A 128 -6.77 -12.88 -8.69
CA GLU A 128 -6.21 -14.21 -8.94
C GLU A 128 -5.25 -14.66 -7.83
N LYS A 129 -4.33 -13.79 -7.42
CA LYS A 129 -3.35 -14.01 -6.35
C LYS A 129 -3.11 -12.71 -5.59
N LEU A 130 -2.82 -12.83 -4.29
CA LEU A 130 -2.61 -11.71 -3.39
C LEU A 130 -1.24 -11.80 -2.71
N VAL A 131 -0.43 -10.76 -2.83
CA VAL A 131 0.82 -10.61 -2.08
C VAL A 131 0.71 -9.41 -1.17
N LEU A 132 0.95 -9.61 0.13
CA LEU A 132 0.88 -8.56 1.15
C LEU A 132 2.25 -8.34 1.78
N LEU A 133 2.72 -7.09 1.74
CA LEU A 133 4.06 -6.72 2.19
C LEU A 133 4.01 -5.93 3.50
N ASP A 134 4.65 -6.49 4.51
CA ASP A 134 4.92 -5.95 5.85
C ASP A 134 3.68 -5.37 6.57
N ILE A 135 2.59 -6.13 6.58
CA ILE A 135 1.37 -5.81 7.33
C ILE A 135 0.76 -7.04 8.00
N ALA A 136 0.04 -6.80 9.09
CA ALA A 136 -0.98 -7.68 9.64
C ALA A 136 -2.37 -7.02 9.46
N PRO A 137 -3.51 -7.73 9.59
CA PRO A 137 -4.85 -7.15 9.46
C PRO A 137 -5.03 -5.94 10.37
N THR A 138 -5.70 -4.89 9.87
CA THR A 138 -5.83 -3.58 10.56
C THR A 138 -6.42 -3.75 11.97
N LYS A 139 -7.54 -4.44 12.08
CA LYS A 139 -8.18 -4.67 13.38
C LYS A 139 -7.29 -5.46 14.32
N THR A 140 -6.61 -6.51 13.86
CA THR A 140 -5.66 -7.28 14.67
C THR A 140 -4.59 -6.38 15.28
N MET A 141 -4.05 -5.43 14.51
CA MET A 141 -3.01 -4.51 14.99
C MET A 141 -3.57 -3.53 16.03
N TYR A 142 -4.79 -3.01 15.85
CA TYR A 142 -5.44 -2.15 16.85
C TYR A 142 -5.81 -2.91 18.12
N ASP A 143 -6.39 -4.10 18.00
CA ASP A 143 -6.84 -4.91 19.15
C ASP A 143 -5.66 -5.39 20.01
N LEU A 144 -4.48 -5.62 19.40
CA LEU A 144 -3.26 -6.04 20.09
C LEU A 144 -2.32 -4.87 20.44
N THR A 145 -2.81 -3.63 20.38
CA THR A 145 -2.02 -2.44 20.70
C THR A 145 -1.46 -2.52 22.13
N ASN A 146 -0.16 -2.30 22.21
CA ASN A 146 0.57 -2.22 23.48
C ASN A 146 1.55 -1.03 23.46
N LYS A 147 2.31 -0.84 24.56
CA LYS A 147 3.29 0.25 24.66
C LYS A 147 4.34 0.19 23.55
N GLU A 148 4.82 -1.00 23.19
CA GLU A 148 5.84 -1.15 22.16
C GLU A 148 5.31 -0.74 20.79
N PHE A 149 4.13 -1.24 20.41
CA PHE A 149 3.48 -0.87 19.16
C PHE A 149 3.21 0.64 19.12
N ALA A 150 2.60 1.22 20.16
CA ALA A 150 2.29 2.65 20.23
C ALA A 150 3.54 3.54 20.17
N THR A 151 4.69 3.05 20.69
CA THR A 151 5.96 3.78 20.62
C THR A 151 6.60 3.70 19.23
N ARG A 152 6.63 2.50 18.64
CA ARG A 152 7.31 2.26 17.36
C ARG A 152 6.48 2.71 16.16
N TYR A 153 5.13 2.65 16.28
CA TYR A 153 4.14 3.10 15.29
C TYR A 153 3.32 4.29 15.79
N PHE A 154 3.98 5.25 16.49
CA PHE A 154 3.30 6.40 17.13
C PHE A 154 2.41 7.18 16.17
N TRP A 155 2.76 7.23 14.88
CA TRP A 155 1.98 7.94 13.86
C TRP A 155 0.58 7.38 13.65
N TRP A 156 0.33 6.10 13.95
CA TRP A 156 -1.02 5.53 13.93
C TRP A 156 -1.98 6.25 14.88
N PHE A 157 -1.45 6.74 15.99
CA PHE A 157 -2.19 7.46 17.02
C PHE A 157 -2.06 8.98 16.89
N PHE A 158 -1.01 9.47 16.26
CA PHE A 158 -0.79 10.88 15.98
C PHE A 158 -1.64 11.35 14.79
N LEU A 159 -1.62 10.62 13.67
CA LEU A 159 -2.33 11.04 12.45
C LEU A 159 -3.85 10.97 12.55
N ILE A 160 -4.40 10.28 13.55
CA ILE A 160 -5.85 10.22 13.79
C ILE A 160 -6.37 11.32 14.71
N GLN A 161 -5.50 12.17 15.23
CA GLN A 161 -5.94 13.23 16.16
C GLN A 161 -6.83 14.28 15.48
N ASP A 162 -7.76 14.84 16.26
CA ASP A 162 -8.76 15.80 15.80
C ASP A 162 -8.20 17.23 15.67
N ASN A 163 -9.05 18.14 15.19
CA ASN A 163 -8.81 19.58 15.13
C ASN A 163 -7.57 19.97 14.32
N GLU A 164 -7.29 19.25 13.23
CA GLU A 164 -6.15 19.49 12.34
C GLU A 164 -4.79 19.49 13.08
N LEU A 165 -4.70 18.82 14.23
CA LEU A 165 -3.46 18.78 15.01
C LEU A 165 -2.30 18.19 14.21
N PRO A 166 -2.41 16.98 13.61
CA PRO A 166 -1.31 16.42 12.82
C PRO A 166 -1.03 17.23 11.56
N GLU A 167 -2.08 17.70 10.86
CA GLU A 167 -1.93 18.54 9.66
C GLU A 167 -1.13 19.79 9.96
N THR A 168 -1.48 20.50 11.04
CA THR A 168 -0.79 21.71 11.47
C THR A 168 0.67 21.43 11.82
N MET A 169 0.93 20.41 12.62
CA MET A 169 2.29 20.07 13.06
C MET A 169 3.19 19.65 11.89
N ILE A 170 2.66 18.81 10.99
CA ILE A 170 3.43 18.33 9.82
C ILE A 170 3.69 19.46 8.84
N SER A 171 2.71 20.36 8.61
CA SER A 171 2.85 21.47 7.66
C SER A 171 3.92 22.49 8.08
N HIS A 172 4.34 22.52 9.34
CA HIS A 172 5.46 23.37 9.78
C HIS A 172 6.82 22.91 9.23
N ASP A 173 7.03 21.59 9.11
CA ASP A 173 8.23 21.01 8.50
C ASP A 173 7.93 19.61 7.92
N PRO A 174 7.26 19.55 6.78
CA PRO A 174 6.91 18.28 6.15
C PRO A 174 8.15 17.46 5.72
N ALA A 175 9.26 18.14 5.41
CA ALA A 175 10.50 17.48 5.04
C ALA A 175 11.11 16.73 6.24
N TYR A 176 11.13 17.35 7.42
CA TYR A 176 11.60 16.69 8.63
C TYR A 176 10.73 15.48 8.99
N PHE A 177 9.41 15.64 8.99
CA PHE A 177 8.50 14.57 9.34
C PHE A 177 8.64 13.38 8.38
N LEU A 178 8.62 13.63 7.06
CA LEU A 178 8.79 12.60 6.03
C LEU A 178 10.12 11.84 6.19
N ARG A 179 11.24 12.57 6.32
CA ARG A 179 12.58 11.97 6.49
C ARG A 179 12.67 11.14 7.76
N ARG A 180 12.13 11.63 8.87
CA ARG A 180 12.10 10.91 10.15
C ARG A 180 11.23 9.66 10.07
N HIS A 181 10.09 9.74 9.40
CA HIS A 181 9.20 8.61 9.20
C HIS A 181 9.89 7.49 8.40
N ILE A 182 10.46 7.82 7.24
CA ILE A 182 11.17 6.84 6.39
C ILE A 182 12.40 6.27 7.13
N ALA A 183 13.23 7.12 7.74
CA ALA A 183 14.42 6.68 8.48
C ALA A 183 14.11 5.78 9.67
N GLY A 184 12.93 5.89 10.28
CA GLY A 184 12.48 5.00 11.35
C GLY A 184 12.17 3.58 10.89
N GLN A 185 11.78 3.43 9.64
CA GLN A 185 11.28 2.18 9.06
C GLN A 185 12.30 1.44 8.20
N VAL A 186 13.15 2.15 7.48
CA VAL A 186 14.20 1.60 6.60
C VAL A 186 15.40 1.17 7.43
N LYS A 187 15.89 -0.05 7.21
CA LYS A 187 17.04 -0.64 7.91
C LYS A 187 18.27 -0.78 6.99
N VAL A 188 18.08 -0.81 5.69
CA VAL A 188 19.17 -0.89 4.71
C VAL A 188 19.61 0.51 4.32
N GLN A 189 20.85 0.86 4.66
CA GLN A 189 21.39 2.17 4.36
C GLN A 189 21.43 2.44 2.84
N GLY A 190 20.97 3.61 2.42
CA GLY A 190 20.97 4.01 1.01
C GLY A 190 19.85 3.38 0.16
N ALA A 191 18.96 2.59 0.75
CA ALA A 191 17.83 1.99 0.03
C ALA A 191 16.96 3.03 -0.67
N VAL A 192 16.71 4.18 -0.01
CA VAL A 192 16.01 5.34 -0.55
C VAL A 192 17.02 6.44 -0.86
N SER A 193 17.22 6.76 -2.14
CA SER A 193 18.13 7.82 -2.58
C SER A 193 17.54 9.22 -2.33
N GLU A 194 18.39 10.25 -2.30
CA GLU A 194 17.94 11.65 -2.18
C GLU A 194 17.01 12.07 -3.32
N ALA A 195 17.22 11.59 -4.54
CA ALA A 195 16.34 11.88 -5.68
C ALA A 195 14.92 11.28 -5.47
N VAL A 196 14.83 10.08 -4.91
CA VAL A 196 13.56 9.42 -4.55
C VAL A 196 12.90 10.13 -3.37
N MET A 197 13.69 10.49 -2.35
CA MET A 197 13.20 11.26 -1.20
C MET A 197 12.63 12.61 -1.63
N ALA A 198 13.27 13.29 -2.57
CA ALA A 198 12.78 14.56 -3.11
C ALA A 198 11.46 14.40 -3.87
N GLU A 199 11.27 13.28 -4.58
CA GLU A 199 10.00 12.99 -5.25
C GLU A 199 8.88 12.66 -4.29
N TYR A 200 9.15 11.87 -3.24
CA TYR A 200 8.17 11.66 -2.16
C TYR A 200 7.79 12.99 -1.51
N LEU A 201 8.76 13.85 -1.21
CA LEU A 201 8.51 15.17 -0.59
C LEU A 201 7.70 16.08 -1.52
N ARG A 202 7.93 16.05 -2.83
CA ARG A 202 7.18 16.85 -3.82
C ARG A 202 5.65 16.70 -3.65
N SER A 203 5.21 15.46 -3.45
CA SER A 203 3.80 15.16 -3.20
C SER A 203 3.42 15.40 -1.74
N TYR A 204 4.23 14.90 -0.81
CA TYR A 204 3.92 14.90 0.62
C TYR A 204 3.73 16.30 1.22
N GLN A 205 4.49 17.29 0.77
CA GLN A 205 4.45 18.67 1.33
C GLN A 205 3.19 19.47 0.96
N ARG A 206 2.32 18.94 0.10
CA ARG A 206 1.06 19.61 -0.27
C ARG A 206 0.06 19.50 0.89
N PRO A 207 -0.56 20.59 1.34
CA PRO A 207 -1.51 20.55 2.45
C PRO A 207 -2.64 19.54 2.25
N GLU A 208 -3.16 19.46 1.03
CA GLU A 208 -4.22 18.51 0.67
C GLU A 208 -3.75 17.04 0.74
N THR A 209 -2.46 16.76 0.49
CA THR A 209 -1.88 15.43 0.65
C THR A 209 -1.73 15.08 2.13
N ILE A 210 -1.24 16.02 2.95
CA ILE A 210 -1.12 15.82 4.41
C ILE A 210 -2.49 15.52 5.01
N HIS A 211 -3.52 16.30 4.65
CA HIS A 211 -4.88 16.09 5.11
C HIS A 211 -5.42 14.71 4.67
N ALA A 212 -5.29 14.37 3.38
CA ALA A 212 -5.72 13.08 2.86
C ALA A 212 -5.07 11.88 3.56
N ILE A 213 -3.78 12.00 3.92
CA ILE A 213 -3.06 11.00 4.71
C ILE A 213 -3.69 10.86 6.11
N CYS A 214 -3.97 11.98 6.80
CA CYS A 214 -4.63 11.94 8.10
C CYS A 214 -6.01 11.28 7.98
N GLU A 215 -6.78 11.60 6.96
CA GLU A 215 -8.09 10.99 6.69
C GLU A 215 -8.00 9.48 6.41
N ASP A 216 -6.97 9.04 5.69
CA ASP A 216 -6.71 7.61 5.48
C ASP A 216 -6.45 6.87 6.81
N TYR A 217 -5.72 7.49 7.75
CA TYR A 217 -5.50 6.91 9.07
C TYR A 217 -6.74 7.00 9.97
N ARG A 218 -7.50 8.10 9.93
CA ARG A 218 -8.79 8.24 10.65
C ARG A 218 -9.79 7.19 10.19
N ALA A 219 -9.92 6.96 8.88
CA ALA A 219 -10.75 5.89 8.34
C ALA A 219 -10.32 4.52 8.87
N SER A 220 -9.02 4.26 8.98
CA SER A 220 -8.50 2.99 9.49
C SER A 220 -8.77 2.76 10.97
N ALA A 221 -8.85 3.84 11.76
CA ALA A 221 -9.15 3.78 13.20
C ALA A 221 -10.66 3.79 13.51
N SER A 222 -11.51 3.92 12.51
CA SER A 222 -12.97 4.04 12.67
C SER A 222 -13.73 3.13 11.71
N ILE A 223 -14.15 3.63 10.55
CA ILE A 223 -15.02 2.92 9.60
C ILE A 223 -14.40 1.61 9.09
N ASP A 224 -13.08 1.52 8.94
CA ASP A 224 -12.43 0.28 8.52
C ASP A 224 -12.54 -0.81 9.59
N LEU A 225 -12.52 -0.45 10.90
CA LEU A 225 -12.75 -1.40 11.99
C LEU A 225 -14.20 -1.89 12.02
N GLU A 226 -15.18 -0.99 11.76
CA GLU A 226 -16.59 -1.38 11.59
C GLU A 226 -16.75 -2.38 10.43
N HIS A 227 -16.05 -2.14 9.32
CA HIS A 227 -16.04 -3.06 8.18
C HIS A 227 -15.38 -4.40 8.54
N ASP A 228 -14.28 -4.40 9.31
CA ASP A 228 -13.62 -5.62 9.77
C ASP A 228 -14.53 -6.44 10.69
N ASP A 229 -15.31 -5.79 11.57
CA ASP A 229 -16.28 -6.46 12.44
C ASP A 229 -17.46 -7.04 11.65
N ALA A 230 -17.99 -6.29 10.69
CA ALA A 230 -19.06 -6.76 9.82
C ALA A 230 -18.66 -7.96 8.94
N ASP A 231 -17.38 -8.02 8.58
CA ASP A 231 -16.83 -9.04 7.68
C ASP A 231 -16.02 -10.12 8.42
N LYS A 232 -16.13 -10.22 9.74
CA LYS A 232 -15.33 -11.14 10.59
C LYS A 232 -15.35 -12.60 10.12
N ASP A 233 -16.48 -13.03 9.54
CA ASP A 233 -16.70 -14.41 9.07
C ASP A 233 -16.37 -14.60 7.59
N LYS A 234 -16.02 -13.52 6.85
CA LYS A 234 -15.58 -13.61 5.46
C LYS A 234 -14.10 -13.98 5.39
N ARG A 235 -13.76 -14.76 4.36
CA ARG A 235 -12.38 -15.19 4.12
C ARG A 235 -11.94 -14.83 2.70
N ILE A 236 -10.66 -14.52 2.56
CA ILE A 236 -10.02 -14.37 1.26
C ILE A 236 -9.83 -15.76 0.66
N THR A 237 -10.37 -15.98 -0.53
CA THR A 237 -10.26 -17.26 -1.26
C THR A 237 -9.06 -17.30 -2.21
N ALA A 238 -8.57 -16.15 -2.67
CA ALA A 238 -7.37 -16.06 -3.49
C ALA A 238 -6.14 -16.57 -2.70
N PRO A 239 -5.23 -17.35 -3.32
CA PRO A 239 -3.94 -17.68 -2.71
C PRO A 239 -3.22 -16.41 -2.23
N LEU A 240 -2.70 -16.43 -0.99
CA LEU A 240 -2.08 -15.30 -0.32
C LEU A 240 -0.63 -15.61 0.05
N LEU A 241 0.30 -14.75 -0.37
CA LEU A 241 1.69 -14.72 0.10
C LEU A 241 1.90 -13.50 0.98
N ALA A 242 2.19 -13.71 2.26
CA ALA A 242 2.58 -12.67 3.19
C ALA A 242 4.12 -12.59 3.26
N ILE A 243 4.70 -11.42 2.94
CA ILE A 243 6.14 -11.16 3.04
C ILE A 243 6.35 -10.03 4.04
N TRP A 244 7.26 -10.18 4.99
CA TRP A 244 7.57 -9.13 5.96
C TRP A 244 9.05 -8.95 6.18
N GLY A 245 9.44 -7.77 6.65
CA GLY A 245 10.80 -7.50 7.08
C GLY A 245 11.10 -8.14 8.43
N ALA A 246 12.12 -8.98 8.51
CA ALA A 246 12.53 -9.60 9.78
C ALA A 246 12.95 -8.55 10.83
N GLN A 247 13.38 -7.36 10.38
CA GLN A 247 13.76 -6.23 11.24
C GLN A 247 12.64 -5.19 11.39
N SER A 248 11.47 -5.44 10.83
CA SER A 248 10.30 -4.53 10.91
C SER A 248 9.58 -4.64 12.25
N VAL A 249 8.67 -3.69 12.49
CA VAL A 249 7.78 -3.75 13.67
C VAL A 249 6.77 -4.89 13.51
N VAL A 250 6.28 -5.12 12.30
CA VAL A 250 5.31 -6.17 12.00
C VAL A 250 5.91 -7.54 12.28
N GLY A 251 7.12 -7.81 11.77
CA GLY A 251 7.84 -9.06 12.02
C GLY A 251 8.23 -9.28 13.49
N ALA A 252 8.45 -8.19 14.25
CA ALA A 252 8.82 -8.27 15.67
C ALA A 252 7.63 -8.54 16.61
N LEU A 253 6.42 -8.06 16.25
CA LEU A 253 5.28 -8.05 17.18
C LEU A 253 4.20 -9.10 16.85
N TYR A 254 4.17 -9.62 15.61
CA TYR A 254 3.09 -10.51 15.16
C TYR A 254 3.63 -11.82 14.58
N ASP A 255 2.91 -12.91 14.80
CA ASP A 255 2.98 -14.07 13.90
C ASP A 255 2.22 -13.72 12.62
N VAL A 256 2.95 -13.11 11.68
CA VAL A 256 2.34 -12.56 10.45
C VAL A 256 1.58 -13.62 9.67
N THR A 257 2.16 -14.83 9.56
CA THR A 257 1.52 -15.94 8.85
C THR A 257 0.21 -16.33 9.51
N GLN A 258 0.18 -16.44 10.84
CA GLN A 258 -1.02 -16.82 11.56
C GLN A 258 -2.10 -15.75 11.46
N THR A 259 -1.74 -14.45 11.55
CA THR A 259 -2.72 -13.37 11.42
C THR A 259 -3.46 -13.40 10.08
N TRP A 260 -2.78 -13.83 9.01
CA TRP A 260 -3.39 -13.97 7.69
C TRP A 260 -4.12 -15.31 7.51
N ARG A 261 -3.68 -16.41 8.14
CA ARG A 261 -4.43 -17.68 8.18
C ARG A 261 -5.80 -17.52 8.83
N ASP A 262 -5.94 -16.59 9.76
CA ASP A 262 -7.23 -16.25 10.36
C ASP A 262 -8.18 -15.53 9.38
N LYS A 263 -7.68 -15.02 8.24
CA LYS A 263 -8.42 -14.22 7.26
C LYS A 263 -8.50 -14.84 5.86
N ALA A 264 -7.68 -15.82 5.53
CA ALA A 264 -7.57 -16.40 4.20
C ALA A 264 -7.47 -17.93 4.26
N ASP A 265 -7.85 -18.60 3.15
CA ASP A 265 -7.91 -20.05 3.09
C ASP A 265 -6.56 -20.69 2.77
N ASN A 266 -5.76 -20.06 1.92
CA ASN A 266 -4.46 -20.55 1.49
C ASN A 266 -3.39 -19.47 1.72
N VAL A 267 -2.53 -19.64 2.72
CA VAL A 267 -1.53 -18.64 3.15
C VAL A 267 -0.14 -19.23 3.19
N GLN A 268 0.76 -18.64 2.43
CA GLN A 268 2.20 -18.80 2.54
C GLN A 268 2.79 -17.56 3.22
N GLY A 269 3.90 -17.73 3.96
CA GLY A 269 4.54 -16.62 4.66
C GLY A 269 6.05 -16.72 4.64
N ILE A 270 6.75 -15.57 4.46
CA ILE A 270 8.19 -15.50 4.46
C ILE A 270 8.72 -14.18 5.03
N ALA A 271 9.78 -14.26 5.82
CA ALA A 271 10.52 -13.09 6.31
C ALA A 271 11.72 -12.80 5.40
N LEU A 272 11.95 -11.53 5.07
CA LEU A 272 13.16 -11.07 4.38
C LEU A 272 14.05 -10.28 5.36
N ASP A 273 15.36 -10.37 5.20
CA ASP A 273 16.32 -9.64 6.05
C ASP A 273 16.40 -8.16 5.68
N CYS A 274 15.34 -7.42 6.04
CA CYS A 274 15.19 -5.99 5.79
C CYS A 274 14.21 -5.36 6.80
N GLY A 275 13.98 -4.06 6.67
CA GLY A 275 12.96 -3.31 7.41
C GLY A 275 11.60 -3.34 6.73
N HIS A 276 10.83 -2.27 6.97
CA HIS A 276 9.46 -2.14 6.47
C HIS A 276 9.36 -1.90 4.96
N ALA A 277 10.30 -1.12 4.40
CA ALA A 277 10.24 -0.70 3.00
C ALA A 277 10.79 -1.78 2.04
N ILE A 278 10.22 -2.98 2.08
CA ILE A 278 10.71 -4.16 1.35
C ILE A 278 11.03 -3.88 -0.13
N PRO A 279 10.19 -3.16 -0.91
CA PRO A 279 10.48 -2.87 -2.32
C PRO A 279 11.73 -2.02 -2.52
N GLU A 280 12.12 -1.25 -1.51
CA GLU A 280 13.30 -0.41 -1.51
C GLU A 280 14.55 -1.15 -1.01
N GLU A 281 14.36 -1.99 0.02
CA GLU A 281 15.43 -2.57 0.81
C GLU A 281 15.89 -3.93 0.31
N ALA A 282 14.97 -4.76 -0.19
CA ALA A 282 15.24 -6.13 -0.65
C ALA A 282 14.54 -6.43 -2.00
N PRO A 283 14.74 -5.60 -3.05
CA PRO A 283 13.99 -5.71 -4.29
C PRO A 283 14.20 -7.04 -5.02
N ASP A 284 15.42 -7.57 -5.06
CA ASP A 284 15.72 -8.80 -5.81
C ASP A 284 15.07 -10.01 -5.13
N ALA A 285 15.21 -10.14 -3.81
CA ALA A 285 14.56 -11.21 -3.07
C ALA A 285 13.03 -11.12 -3.16
N LEU A 286 12.48 -9.90 -3.09
CA LEU A 286 11.04 -9.67 -3.26
C LEU A 286 10.58 -10.09 -4.65
N HIS A 287 11.31 -9.71 -5.70
CA HIS A 287 11.01 -10.09 -7.09
C HIS A 287 10.95 -11.61 -7.25
N ASP A 288 11.98 -12.33 -6.76
CA ASP A 288 12.08 -13.78 -6.89
C ASP A 288 10.91 -14.50 -6.19
N HIS A 289 10.54 -14.06 -4.99
CA HIS A 289 9.38 -14.63 -4.29
C HIS A 289 8.05 -14.32 -4.98
N ILE A 290 7.87 -13.09 -5.49
CA ILE A 290 6.68 -12.77 -6.27
C ILE A 290 6.61 -13.67 -7.51
N LEU A 291 7.68 -13.79 -8.30
CA LEU A 291 7.67 -14.61 -9.52
C LEU A 291 7.38 -16.08 -9.23
N THR A 292 8.04 -16.67 -8.23
CA THR A 292 7.78 -18.04 -7.82
C THR A 292 6.31 -18.23 -7.48
N PHE A 293 5.77 -17.36 -6.63
CA PHE A 293 4.37 -17.43 -6.23
C PHE A 293 3.39 -17.22 -7.40
N MET A 294 3.70 -16.32 -8.35
CA MET A 294 2.85 -16.10 -9.52
C MET A 294 2.83 -17.31 -10.48
N GLN A 295 3.90 -18.11 -10.52
CA GLN A 295 4.04 -19.27 -11.39
C GLN A 295 3.52 -20.58 -10.77
N ASP A 296 3.39 -20.65 -9.44
CA ASP A 296 2.78 -21.81 -8.77
C ASP A 296 1.34 -22.02 -9.27
N ALA A 297 0.97 -23.27 -9.56
CA ALA A 297 -0.33 -23.62 -10.14
C ALA A 297 -1.49 -23.52 -9.13
#